data_e4498b0535decc5add9d5ef62bbfb1b1
#
_entry.id   e4498b0535decc5add9d5ef62bbfb1b1
#
_cell.length_a   1.000
_cell.length_b   1.000
_cell.length_c   1.000
_cell.angle_alpha   90.00
_cell.angle_beta   90.00
_cell.angle_gamma   90.00
#
_symmetry.space_group_name_H-M   'P 1'
#
loop_
_entity.id
_entity.type
_entity.pdbx_description
1 polymer ?
#
loop_
_entity_poly.entity_id
_entity_poly.type
_entity_poly.pdbx_seq_one_letter_code
_entity_poly.pdbx_strand_id
1 'polypeptide(L)'
;MSKQKQKVNKGTLRRVLELIRPYAGLVVLTLVLAVVTVVTTLLAPVISGKAVDLIIGPRQVDFGGVGKLAIAMAGTVACTAVSQWLMNVVNNRITFHVVRDMRVRTFEQLEQLPLKYMDAHRPGDAISRITTDVEQFSDGLLLGFTQLFTGILTICGTLGVMLFIEWRIALVVVALTPLSIFVARFIATHTYSMFKVQSETRAELTSLVDELVGNEHLVRAFGYESRAEERFDKINLDLQSCGVRAVFFSSMTNPCTRFVNALVYAAVGVLGAFAAIAGGITVGDLSVFLNYANQYTKPFNDISDVMTEFQNALACAQRVFDFIDETPILPDAPDAVELPHGAGAVEFEHVKFRYVPDVPLIEDMNLKVEPGQRIALVGPTGCGKTTLVNLLMRFYEINGGTLRLDGHPIDTVTRDSLRGNLGMVLQETWLKAGTIAENIAYGKPDATREEIIAAAKKARAHSFICRLPNGYDTEVAEDGGNISQGQRQLLCIARVMLRRPPILILDEATSSIDTRTEVLVQDAFEELMKGRTSFIVAHRLSTIKNADQILVMKDGNIIERGTHDELLDRGGFYAKLYESQFAKA
;
A
#
# COMPACT_ATOMS: atom_id res chain seq x y z
N MET A 1 16.97 -0.52 18.51
CA MET A 1 16.84 0.24 17.26
C MET A 1 16.83 1.73 17.54
N SER A 2 17.74 2.46 16.92
CA SER A 2 18.10 3.86 17.15
C SER A 2 16.91 4.82 17.00
N LYS A 3 16.83 5.81 17.91
CA LYS A 3 15.95 6.98 17.85
C LYS A 3 16.28 7.82 16.61
N GLN A 4 15.84 7.44 15.42
CA GLN A 4 15.68 8.40 14.35
C GLN A 4 14.36 9.14 14.59
N LYS A 5 14.44 10.31 15.24
CA LYS A 5 13.49 11.39 14.99
C LYS A 5 13.53 11.58 13.46
N GLN A 6 12.54 11.10 12.75
CA GLN A 6 12.34 11.42 11.34
C GLN A 6 12.19 12.95 11.28
N LYS A 7 13.29 13.63 11.04
CA LYS A 7 13.25 15.03 10.62
C LYS A 7 12.46 15.02 9.31
N VAL A 8 11.31 15.67 9.30
CA VAL A 8 10.54 15.93 8.09
C VAL A 8 11.53 16.41 7.03
N ASN A 9 11.72 15.60 6.01
CA ASN A 9 12.68 15.93 4.96
C ASN A 9 12.14 17.15 4.22
N LYS A 10 12.89 18.26 4.19
CA LYS A 10 12.49 19.48 3.47
C LYS A 10 12.16 19.19 1.99
N GLY A 11 12.72 18.12 1.44
CA GLY A 11 12.42 17.62 0.10
C GLY A 11 10.98 17.13 -0.04
N THR A 12 10.44 16.39 0.95
CA THR A 12 9.08 15.85 0.90
C THR A 12 8.03 16.95 0.87
N LEU A 13 8.19 17.97 1.74
CA LEU A 13 7.28 19.12 1.75
C LEU A 13 7.28 19.85 0.40
N ARG A 14 8.46 20.04 -0.20
CA ARG A 14 8.57 20.66 -1.52
C ARG A 14 7.82 19.86 -2.60
N ARG A 15 7.98 18.54 -2.60
CA ARG A 15 7.28 17.65 -3.55
C ARG A 15 5.77 17.67 -3.35
N VAL A 16 5.30 17.71 -2.10
CA VAL A 16 3.87 17.88 -1.80
C VAL A 16 3.36 19.21 -2.33
N LEU A 17 4.11 20.30 -2.16
CA LEU A 17 3.75 21.61 -2.71
C LEU A 17 3.75 21.61 -4.26
N GLU A 18 4.65 20.89 -4.90
CA GLU A 18 4.66 20.71 -6.35
C GLU A 18 3.43 19.95 -6.85
N LEU A 19 2.95 18.94 -6.10
CA LEU A 19 1.68 18.22 -6.39
C LEU A 19 0.45 19.12 -6.24
N ILE A 20 0.48 20.07 -5.30
CA ILE A 20 -0.62 21.01 -5.05
C ILE A 20 -0.62 22.17 -6.05
N ARG A 21 0.53 22.49 -6.63
CA ARG A 21 0.72 23.64 -7.53
C ARG A 21 -0.31 23.76 -8.67
N PRO A 22 -0.74 22.69 -9.34
CA PRO A 22 -1.80 22.77 -10.37
C PRO A 22 -3.13 23.32 -9.83
N TYR A 23 -3.36 23.18 -8.51
CA TYR A 23 -4.58 23.59 -7.80
C TYR A 23 -4.43 24.93 -7.06
N ALA A 24 -3.37 25.71 -7.35
CA ALA A 24 -3.05 26.96 -6.64
C ALA A 24 -4.24 27.94 -6.60
N GLY A 25 -5.05 28.03 -7.66
CA GLY A 25 -6.24 28.87 -7.68
C GLY A 25 -7.27 28.46 -6.62
N LEU A 26 -7.47 27.15 -6.40
CA LEU A 26 -8.36 26.64 -5.34
C LEU A 26 -7.76 26.88 -3.95
N VAL A 27 -6.44 26.77 -3.79
CA VAL A 27 -5.75 27.08 -2.53
C VAL A 27 -5.93 28.55 -2.16
N VAL A 28 -5.78 29.47 -3.12
CA VAL A 28 -6.04 30.89 -2.88
C VAL A 28 -7.50 31.12 -2.49
N LEU A 29 -8.45 30.46 -3.14
CA LEU A 29 -9.87 30.54 -2.77
C LEU A 29 -10.11 30.03 -1.34
N THR A 30 -9.48 28.91 -0.94
CA THR A 30 -9.53 28.42 0.45
C THR A 30 -9.01 29.45 1.46
N LEU A 31 -7.88 30.11 1.15
CA LEU A 31 -7.32 31.15 2.02
C LEU A 31 -8.25 32.36 2.15
N VAL A 32 -8.87 32.80 1.06
CA VAL A 32 -9.85 33.89 1.09
C VAL A 32 -11.07 33.50 1.93
N LEU A 33 -11.61 32.30 1.72
CA LEU A 33 -12.74 31.79 2.50
C LEU A 33 -12.38 31.63 3.99
N ALA A 34 -11.17 31.22 4.31
CA ALA A 34 -10.67 31.14 5.70
C ALA A 34 -10.63 32.52 6.36
N VAL A 35 -10.13 33.56 5.65
CA VAL A 35 -10.15 34.94 6.15
C VAL A 35 -11.58 35.41 6.38
N VAL A 36 -12.48 35.21 5.42
CA VAL A 36 -13.91 35.58 5.57
C VAL A 36 -14.53 34.86 6.77
N THR A 37 -14.28 33.57 6.92
CA THR A 37 -14.78 32.76 8.04
C THR A 37 -14.28 33.31 9.38
N VAL A 38 -12.98 33.60 9.50
CA VAL A 38 -12.40 34.13 10.74
C VAL A 38 -12.92 35.53 11.04
N VAL A 39 -12.98 36.42 10.07
CA VAL A 39 -13.49 37.79 10.26
C VAL A 39 -14.96 37.76 10.74
N THR A 40 -15.82 36.98 10.09
CA THR A 40 -17.22 36.86 10.46
C THR A 40 -17.38 36.19 11.85
N THR A 41 -16.54 35.20 12.20
CA THR A 41 -16.51 34.57 13.52
C THR A 41 -16.10 35.58 14.60
N LEU A 42 -15.13 36.47 14.32
CA LEU A 42 -14.70 37.51 15.25
C LEU A 42 -15.71 38.66 15.41
N LEU A 43 -16.55 38.92 14.42
CA LEU A 43 -17.61 39.93 14.51
C LEU A 43 -18.74 39.49 15.45
N ALA A 44 -19.02 38.23 15.57
CA ALA A 44 -20.14 37.72 16.38
C ALA A 44 -20.07 38.15 17.86
N PRO A 45 -18.93 38.00 18.60
CA PRO A 45 -18.81 38.51 19.98
C PRO A 45 -18.98 40.04 20.08
N VAL A 46 -18.47 40.80 19.10
CA VAL A 46 -18.60 42.28 19.08
C VAL A 46 -20.06 42.69 18.95
N ILE A 47 -20.82 42.04 18.05
CA ILE A 47 -22.24 42.30 17.88
C ILE A 47 -22.99 41.96 19.16
N SER A 48 -22.64 40.81 19.81
CA SER A 48 -23.25 40.40 21.08
C SER A 48 -22.94 41.40 22.20
N GLY A 49 -21.70 41.89 22.32
CA GLY A 49 -21.34 42.90 23.31
C GLY A 49 -22.08 44.20 23.12
N LYS A 50 -22.19 44.70 21.88
CA LYS A 50 -23.01 45.90 21.57
C LYS A 50 -24.49 45.70 21.93
N ALA A 51 -25.03 44.50 21.74
CA ALA A 51 -26.38 44.19 22.14
C ALA A 51 -26.57 44.24 23.68
N VAL A 52 -25.55 43.77 24.44
CA VAL A 52 -25.53 43.88 25.92
C VAL A 52 -25.50 45.35 26.35
N ASP A 53 -24.77 46.22 25.69
CA ASP A 53 -24.67 47.65 26.03
C ASP A 53 -25.99 48.43 25.75
N LEU A 54 -26.92 47.88 24.94
CA LEU A 54 -28.24 48.47 24.74
C LEU A 54 -29.25 48.07 25.86
N ILE A 55 -28.82 47.26 26.82
CA ILE A 55 -29.61 46.88 28.00
C ILE A 55 -29.11 47.75 29.17
N ILE A 56 -29.65 48.97 29.28
CA ILE A 56 -29.17 50.00 30.19
C ILE A 56 -29.65 49.74 31.64
N GLY A 57 -30.79 49.06 31.82
CA GLY A 57 -31.33 48.77 33.17
C GLY A 57 -32.70 48.08 33.12
N PRO A 58 -33.30 47.75 34.28
CA PRO A 58 -34.60 47.12 34.33
C PRO A 58 -35.64 47.99 33.62
N ARG A 59 -36.31 47.43 32.60
CA ARG A 59 -37.30 48.09 31.71
C ARG A 59 -36.75 49.21 30.80
N GLN A 60 -35.43 49.37 30.70
CA GLN A 60 -34.79 50.36 29.78
C GLN A 60 -33.98 49.59 28.72
N VAL A 61 -34.66 48.90 27.84
CA VAL A 61 -34.07 48.14 26.72
C VAL A 61 -34.46 48.77 25.40
N ASP A 62 -33.48 49.10 24.57
CA ASP A 62 -33.75 49.51 23.18
C ASP A 62 -34.02 48.27 22.29
N PHE A 63 -35.29 47.83 22.25
CA PHE A 63 -35.69 46.69 21.42
C PHE A 63 -35.46 46.91 19.93
N GLY A 64 -35.50 48.17 19.46
CA GLY A 64 -35.25 48.50 18.06
C GLY A 64 -33.78 48.30 17.69
N GLY A 65 -32.87 48.74 18.56
CA GLY A 65 -31.43 48.54 18.43
C GLY A 65 -31.03 47.05 18.55
N VAL A 66 -31.55 46.35 19.57
CA VAL A 66 -31.31 44.91 19.75
C VAL A 66 -31.84 44.11 18.54
N GLY A 67 -33.01 44.44 18.00
CA GLY A 67 -33.54 43.77 16.82
C GLY A 67 -32.65 43.90 15.57
N LYS A 68 -32.07 45.09 15.34
CA LYS A 68 -31.12 45.30 14.24
C LYS A 68 -29.83 44.50 14.43
N LEU A 69 -29.29 44.42 15.67
CA LEU A 69 -28.09 43.63 15.99
C LEU A 69 -28.37 42.12 15.89
N ALA A 70 -29.59 41.68 16.25
CA ALA A 70 -30.00 40.27 16.07
C ALA A 70 -30.03 39.88 14.57
N ILE A 71 -30.52 40.75 13.70
CA ILE A 71 -30.50 40.52 12.25
C ILE A 71 -29.05 40.50 11.72
N ALA A 72 -28.19 41.45 12.19
CA ALA A 72 -26.77 41.47 11.84
C ALA A 72 -26.06 40.20 12.32
N MET A 73 -26.37 39.72 13.54
CA MET A 73 -25.84 38.45 14.06
C MET A 73 -26.27 37.25 13.18
N ALA A 74 -27.56 37.16 12.84
CA ALA A 74 -28.03 36.10 11.95
C ALA A 74 -27.32 36.15 10.58
N GLY A 75 -27.10 37.35 10.03
CA GLY A 75 -26.33 37.54 8.79
C GLY A 75 -24.85 37.07 8.91
N THR A 76 -24.16 37.42 10.00
CA THR A 76 -22.77 36.98 10.24
C THR A 76 -22.66 35.47 10.42
N VAL A 77 -23.59 34.86 11.18
CA VAL A 77 -23.63 33.40 11.36
C VAL A 77 -23.89 32.66 10.03
N ALA A 78 -24.85 33.16 9.24
CA ALA A 78 -25.13 32.61 7.91
C ALA A 78 -23.92 32.73 6.97
N CYS A 79 -23.25 33.89 6.95
CA CYS A 79 -22.04 34.11 6.16
C CYS A 79 -20.90 33.16 6.59
N THR A 80 -20.69 32.99 7.91
CA THR A 80 -19.70 32.05 8.46
C THR A 80 -20.01 30.61 8.03
N ALA A 81 -21.26 30.18 8.16
CA ALA A 81 -21.68 28.82 7.80
C ALA A 81 -21.48 28.54 6.30
N VAL A 82 -21.88 29.48 5.43
CA VAL A 82 -21.69 29.34 3.97
C VAL A 82 -20.21 29.33 3.61
N SER A 83 -19.42 30.25 4.17
CA SER A 83 -17.96 30.31 3.91
C SER A 83 -17.25 29.04 4.37
N GLN A 84 -17.60 28.51 5.55
CA GLN A 84 -17.05 27.27 6.08
C GLN A 84 -17.43 26.07 5.21
N TRP A 85 -18.70 26.01 4.79
CA TRP A 85 -19.15 24.95 3.89
C TRP A 85 -18.42 24.97 2.55
N LEU A 86 -18.33 26.15 1.91
CA LEU A 86 -17.58 26.33 0.65
C LEU A 86 -16.11 25.96 0.81
N MET A 87 -15.47 26.39 1.90
CA MET A 87 -14.08 26.06 2.20
C MET A 87 -13.89 24.54 2.30
N ASN A 88 -14.76 23.82 2.99
CA ASN A 88 -14.70 22.36 3.09
C ASN A 88 -14.89 21.69 1.73
N VAL A 89 -15.81 22.16 0.89
CA VAL A 89 -16.02 21.64 -0.47
C VAL A 89 -14.75 21.83 -1.32
N VAL A 90 -14.13 23.01 -1.26
CA VAL A 90 -12.91 23.31 -2.01
C VAL A 90 -11.74 22.47 -1.51
N ASN A 91 -11.55 22.36 -0.19
CA ASN A 91 -10.49 21.56 0.40
C ASN A 91 -10.61 20.07 0.05
N ASN A 92 -11.83 19.52 0.13
CA ASN A 92 -12.10 18.15 -0.31
C ASN A 92 -11.73 17.97 -1.79
N ARG A 93 -12.10 18.93 -2.64
CA ARG A 93 -11.79 18.86 -4.07
C ARG A 93 -10.28 18.85 -4.32
N ILE A 94 -9.52 19.72 -3.65
CA ILE A 94 -8.05 19.74 -3.75
C ILE A 94 -7.48 18.38 -3.31
N THR A 95 -7.85 17.94 -2.11
CA THR A 95 -7.31 16.72 -1.50
C THR A 95 -7.57 15.50 -2.37
N PHE A 96 -8.81 15.27 -2.81
CA PHE A 96 -9.13 14.10 -3.62
C PHE A 96 -8.45 14.10 -5.01
N HIS A 97 -8.23 15.27 -5.61
CA HIS A 97 -7.49 15.34 -6.87
C HIS A 97 -6.00 15.02 -6.66
N VAL A 98 -5.37 15.60 -5.63
CA VAL A 98 -3.96 15.33 -5.31
C VAL A 98 -3.75 13.85 -4.96
N VAL A 99 -4.66 13.28 -4.17
CA VAL A 99 -4.63 11.86 -3.78
C VAL A 99 -4.81 10.94 -4.99
N ARG A 100 -5.75 11.26 -5.87
CA ARG A 100 -5.94 10.52 -7.12
C ARG A 100 -4.67 10.52 -7.96
N ASP A 101 -4.09 11.69 -8.17
CA ASP A 101 -2.88 11.82 -9.00
C ASP A 101 -1.69 11.07 -8.37
N MET A 102 -1.60 11.06 -7.05
CA MET A 102 -0.60 10.30 -6.32
C MET A 102 -0.80 8.79 -6.47
N ARG A 103 -2.06 8.29 -6.35
CA ARG A 103 -2.38 6.87 -6.56
C ARG A 103 -2.06 6.42 -7.97
N VAL A 104 -2.43 7.21 -8.98
CA VAL A 104 -2.15 6.88 -10.40
C VAL A 104 -0.64 6.72 -10.60
N ARG A 105 0.16 7.70 -10.17
CA ARG A 105 1.63 7.62 -10.29
C ARG A 105 2.23 6.43 -9.54
N THR A 106 1.70 6.12 -8.36
CA THR A 106 2.18 4.98 -7.56
C THR A 106 1.85 3.66 -8.24
N PHE A 107 0.66 3.56 -8.86
CA PHE A 107 0.24 2.38 -9.60
C PHE A 107 1.03 2.22 -10.92
N GLU A 108 1.22 3.29 -11.67
CA GLU A 108 2.06 3.31 -12.88
C GLU A 108 3.50 2.86 -12.58
N GLN A 109 4.04 3.29 -11.43
CA GLN A 109 5.35 2.86 -10.99
C GLN A 109 5.38 1.38 -10.62
N LEU A 110 4.33 0.86 -9.93
CA LEU A 110 4.22 -0.55 -9.60
C LEU A 110 4.33 -1.45 -10.84
N GLU A 111 3.66 -1.06 -11.93
CA GLU A 111 3.71 -1.81 -13.19
C GLU A 111 5.08 -1.78 -13.87
N GLN A 112 5.89 -0.77 -13.57
CA GLN A 112 7.23 -0.59 -14.12
C GLN A 112 8.34 -1.14 -13.23
N LEU A 113 8.03 -1.64 -12.02
CA LEU A 113 9.05 -2.18 -11.14
C LEU A 113 9.58 -3.53 -11.61
N PRO A 114 10.91 -3.75 -11.52
CA PRO A 114 11.51 -5.03 -11.84
C PRO A 114 11.09 -6.12 -10.83
N LEU A 115 11.03 -7.38 -11.28
CA LEU A 115 10.71 -8.51 -10.40
C LEU A 115 11.65 -8.58 -9.19
N LYS A 116 12.90 -8.17 -9.34
CA LYS A 116 13.87 -8.03 -8.24
C LYS A 116 13.34 -7.22 -7.05
N TYR A 117 12.56 -6.17 -7.32
CA TYR A 117 11.96 -5.38 -6.25
C TYR A 117 10.86 -6.17 -5.51
N MET A 118 10.03 -6.88 -6.28
CA MET A 118 8.94 -7.70 -5.72
C MET A 118 9.48 -8.87 -4.89
N ASP A 119 10.57 -9.50 -5.33
CA ASP A 119 11.23 -10.59 -4.60
C ASP A 119 11.91 -10.12 -3.30
N ALA A 120 12.38 -8.85 -3.26
CA ALA A 120 13.02 -8.26 -2.09
C ALA A 120 12.04 -7.69 -1.06
N HIS A 121 10.79 -7.42 -1.43
CA HIS A 121 9.78 -6.79 -0.60
C HIS A 121 8.51 -7.63 -0.51
N ARG A 122 7.81 -7.56 0.62
CA ARG A 122 6.52 -8.25 0.76
C ARG A 122 5.45 -7.58 -0.11
N PRO A 123 4.61 -8.33 -0.84
CA PRO A 123 3.54 -7.74 -1.66
C PRO A 123 2.61 -6.80 -0.87
N GLY A 124 2.35 -7.13 0.41
CA GLY A 124 1.56 -6.29 1.31
C GLY A 124 2.14 -4.90 1.56
N ASP A 125 3.47 -4.73 1.46
CA ASP A 125 4.11 -3.41 1.62
C ASP A 125 3.76 -2.48 0.45
N ALA A 126 3.76 -2.99 -0.79
CA ALA A 126 3.37 -2.22 -1.97
C ALA A 126 1.88 -1.84 -1.92
N ILE A 127 1.01 -2.80 -1.55
CA ILE A 127 -0.43 -2.55 -1.38
C ILE A 127 -0.67 -1.49 -0.31
N SER A 128 0.01 -1.59 0.85
CA SER A 128 -0.12 -0.61 1.94
C SER A 128 0.29 0.80 1.51
N ARG A 129 1.30 0.95 0.65
CA ARG A 129 1.73 2.26 0.12
C ARG A 129 0.68 2.90 -0.79
N ILE A 130 0.04 2.09 -1.66
CA ILE A 130 -0.98 2.58 -2.60
C ILE A 130 -2.30 2.91 -1.87
N THR A 131 -2.64 2.16 -0.81
CA THR A 131 -3.90 2.31 -0.08
C THR A 131 -3.73 3.14 1.18
N THR A 132 -3.17 2.55 2.22
CA THR A 132 -3.12 3.10 3.59
C THR A 132 -2.28 4.38 3.69
N ASP A 133 -1.06 4.39 3.10
CA ASP A 133 -0.18 5.56 3.18
C ASP A 133 -0.75 6.75 2.41
N VAL A 134 -1.36 6.52 1.25
CA VAL A 134 -2.01 7.58 0.47
C VAL A 134 -3.27 8.09 1.17
N GLU A 135 -4.05 7.22 1.85
CA GLU A 135 -5.22 7.63 2.63
C GLU A 135 -4.82 8.47 3.84
N GLN A 136 -3.81 8.05 4.60
CA GLN A 136 -3.31 8.80 5.75
C GLN A 136 -2.70 10.16 5.34
N PHE A 137 -2.06 10.21 4.18
CA PHE A 137 -1.63 11.48 3.59
C PHE A 137 -2.82 12.39 3.26
N SER A 138 -3.91 11.82 2.70
CA SER A 138 -5.16 12.54 2.41
C SER A 138 -5.73 13.22 3.66
N ASP A 139 -5.87 12.46 4.74
CA ASP A 139 -6.45 12.94 6.00
C ASP A 139 -5.64 14.07 6.61
N GLY A 140 -4.32 13.89 6.69
CA GLY A 140 -3.45 14.93 7.24
C GLY A 140 -3.35 16.17 6.35
N LEU A 141 -3.47 16.05 5.02
CA LEU A 141 -3.53 17.17 4.11
C LEU A 141 -4.82 17.99 4.31
N LEU A 142 -5.96 17.30 4.41
CA LEU A 142 -7.26 17.91 4.64
C LEU A 142 -7.34 18.66 5.96
N LEU A 143 -6.87 18.03 7.04
CA LEU A 143 -6.78 18.65 8.38
C LEU A 143 -5.81 19.84 8.37
N GLY A 144 -4.65 19.71 7.73
CA GLY A 144 -3.67 20.76 7.60
C GLY A 144 -4.23 22.02 6.94
N PHE A 145 -4.92 21.87 5.81
CA PHE A 145 -5.53 23.01 5.10
C PHE A 145 -6.67 23.65 5.90
N THR A 146 -7.52 22.85 6.53
CA THR A 146 -8.73 23.36 7.19
C THR A 146 -8.43 23.98 8.53
N GLN A 147 -7.64 23.34 9.38
CA GLN A 147 -7.47 23.74 10.78
C GLN A 147 -6.23 24.61 11.02
N LEU A 148 -5.13 24.38 10.31
CA LEU A 148 -3.90 25.13 10.56
C LEU A 148 -4.04 26.60 10.14
N PHE A 149 -4.58 26.87 8.95
CA PHE A 149 -4.78 28.24 8.46
C PHE A 149 -5.83 28.99 9.27
N THR A 150 -6.99 28.38 9.52
CA THR A 150 -8.04 29.03 10.30
C THR A 150 -7.60 29.22 11.74
N GLY A 151 -6.88 28.27 12.34
CA GLY A 151 -6.36 28.37 13.71
C GLY A 151 -5.38 29.53 13.87
N ILE A 152 -4.38 29.64 12.98
CA ILE A 152 -3.40 30.75 13.01
C ILE A 152 -4.10 32.10 12.83
N LEU A 153 -5.00 32.21 11.84
CA LEU A 153 -5.75 33.43 11.59
C LEU A 153 -6.65 33.81 12.77
N THR A 154 -7.28 32.83 13.43
CA THR A 154 -8.09 33.06 14.63
C THR A 154 -7.24 33.56 15.79
N ILE A 155 -6.08 32.97 16.06
CA ILE A 155 -5.15 33.43 17.11
C ILE A 155 -4.73 34.89 16.84
N CYS A 156 -4.25 35.18 15.62
CA CYS A 156 -3.81 36.53 15.26
C CYS A 156 -4.97 37.55 15.30
N GLY A 157 -6.14 37.15 14.80
CA GLY A 157 -7.30 38.02 14.73
C GLY A 157 -7.89 38.30 16.12
N THR A 158 -8.07 37.28 16.98
CA THR A 158 -8.55 37.47 18.36
C THR A 158 -7.59 38.35 19.15
N LEU A 159 -6.28 38.08 19.06
CA LEU A 159 -5.26 38.88 19.74
C LEU A 159 -5.28 40.33 19.25
N GLY A 160 -5.38 40.59 17.94
CA GLY A 160 -5.45 41.91 17.35
C GLY A 160 -6.64 42.70 17.89
N VAL A 161 -7.84 42.10 17.91
CA VAL A 161 -9.04 42.78 18.44
C VAL A 161 -8.94 43.01 19.96
N MET A 162 -8.43 42.04 20.72
CA MET A 162 -8.24 42.20 22.17
C MET A 162 -7.28 43.36 22.50
N LEU A 163 -6.15 43.48 21.80
CA LEU A 163 -5.19 44.59 21.97
C LEU A 163 -5.80 45.95 21.60
N PHE A 164 -6.73 45.96 20.65
CA PHE A 164 -7.40 47.20 20.25
C PHE A 164 -8.44 47.69 21.30
N ILE A 165 -9.15 46.75 21.94
CA ILE A 165 -10.18 47.09 22.93
C ILE A 165 -9.49 47.52 24.25
N GLU A 166 -8.63 46.68 24.83
CA GLU A 166 -7.90 47.00 26.08
C GLU A 166 -6.61 46.14 26.15
N TRP A 167 -5.50 46.76 25.86
CA TRP A 167 -4.20 46.09 25.76
C TRP A 167 -3.71 45.45 27.09
N ARG A 168 -4.09 46.03 28.24
CA ARG A 168 -3.68 45.53 29.58
C ARG A 168 -4.28 44.17 29.85
N ILE A 169 -5.57 43.98 29.56
CA ILE A 169 -6.26 42.69 29.76
C ILE A 169 -5.75 41.67 28.72
N ALA A 170 -5.54 42.11 27.48
CA ALA A 170 -4.95 41.25 26.43
C ALA A 170 -3.57 40.69 26.84
N LEU A 171 -2.72 41.51 27.51
CA LEU A 171 -1.42 41.11 27.97
C LEU A 171 -1.49 40.01 29.06
N VAL A 172 -2.50 40.06 29.92
CA VAL A 172 -2.76 39.02 30.95
C VAL A 172 -3.15 37.70 30.27
N VAL A 173 -4.00 37.72 29.24
CA VAL A 173 -4.37 36.53 28.49
C VAL A 173 -3.15 35.92 27.84
N VAL A 174 -2.33 36.73 27.17
CA VAL A 174 -1.09 36.27 26.50
C VAL A 174 -0.11 35.67 27.51
N ALA A 175 0.04 36.28 28.70
CA ALA A 175 0.93 35.79 29.73
C ALA A 175 0.49 34.47 30.38
N LEU A 176 -0.83 34.23 30.47
CA LEU A 176 -1.38 33.00 31.07
C LEU A 176 -1.52 31.85 30.04
N THR A 177 -1.63 32.14 28.76
CA THR A 177 -1.80 31.10 27.73
C THR A 177 -0.66 30.07 27.69
N PRO A 178 0.64 30.43 27.82
CA PRO A 178 1.71 29.45 27.85
C PRO A 178 1.56 28.39 28.94
N LEU A 179 0.86 28.71 30.05
CA LEU A 179 0.58 27.75 31.12
C LEU A 179 -0.28 26.59 30.61
N SER A 180 -1.30 26.85 29.76
CA SER A 180 -2.14 25.82 29.15
C SER A 180 -1.32 24.93 28.23
N ILE A 181 -0.45 25.52 27.39
CA ILE A 181 0.44 24.77 26.48
C ILE A 181 1.45 23.94 27.29
N PHE A 182 2.00 24.48 28.36
CA PHE A 182 2.93 23.75 29.23
C PHE A 182 2.27 22.53 29.87
N VAL A 183 1.05 22.68 30.41
CA VAL A 183 0.30 21.58 31.03
C VAL A 183 -0.04 20.50 29.96
N ALA A 184 -0.53 20.90 28.82
CA ALA A 184 -0.84 19.96 27.72
C ALA A 184 0.43 19.20 27.28
N ARG A 185 1.54 19.89 27.07
CA ARG A 185 2.83 19.28 26.69
C ARG A 185 3.39 18.35 27.77
N PHE A 186 3.28 18.74 29.05
CA PHE A 186 3.72 17.90 30.15
C PHE A 186 2.96 16.57 30.18
N ILE A 187 1.64 16.62 30.08
CA ILE A 187 0.81 15.41 30.07
C ILE A 187 1.13 14.57 28.81
N ALA A 188 1.17 15.18 27.61
CA ALA A 188 1.44 14.47 26.36
C ALA A 188 2.80 13.76 26.37
N THR A 189 3.86 14.40 26.92
CA THR A 189 5.18 13.76 27.01
C THR A 189 5.21 12.57 27.96
N HIS A 190 4.45 12.62 29.06
CA HIS A 190 4.35 11.52 30.03
C HIS A 190 3.49 10.36 29.50
N THR A 191 2.41 10.66 28.81
CA THR A 191 1.51 9.63 28.23
C THR A 191 2.10 8.95 27.00
N TYR A 192 3.01 9.60 26.28
CA TYR A 192 3.66 9.03 25.09
C TYR A 192 4.33 7.68 25.35
N SER A 193 5.08 7.55 26.45
CA SER A 193 5.73 6.29 26.81
C SER A 193 4.72 5.19 27.13
N MET A 194 3.58 5.55 27.73
CA MET A 194 2.50 4.61 28.07
C MET A 194 1.78 4.11 26.82
N PHE A 195 1.47 5.01 25.88
CA PHE A 195 0.89 4.63 24.58
C PHE A 195 1.85 3.77 23.74
N LYS A 196 3.16 4.02 23.84
CA LYS A 196 4.15 3.19 23.19
C LYS A 196 4.10 1.75 23.71
N VAL A 197 4.11 1.56 25.03
CA VAL A 197 3.98 0.22 25.64
C VAL A 197 2.66 -0.44 25.24
N GLN A 198 1.54 0.29 25.30
CA GLN A 198 0.25 -0.23 24.86
C GLN A 198 0.26 -0.67 23.39
N SER A 199 0.90 0.09 22.50
CA SER A 199 1.02 -0.26 21.07
C SER A 199 1.87 -1.50 20.87
N GLU A 200 2.98 -1.64 21.59
CA GLU A 200 3.86 -2.82 21.53
C GLU A 200 3.11 -4.08 22.03
N THR A 201 2.41 -3.99 23.17
CA THR A 201 1.61 -5.11 23.70
C THR A 201 0.43 -5.47 22.78
N ARG A 202 -0.21 -4.48 22.15
CA ARG A 202 -1.26 -4.72 21.15
C ARG A 202 -0.72 -5.45 19.93
N ALA A 203 0.47 -5.06 19.44
CA ALA A 203 1.11 -5.73 18.31
C ALA A 203 1.46 -7.20 18.66
N GLU A 204 1.91 -7.47 19.89
CA GLU A 204 2.16 -8.82 20.39
C GLU A 204 0.86 -9.66 20.41
N LEU A 205 -0.24 -9.09 20.91
CA LEU A 205 -1.55 -9.75 20.92
C LEU A 205 -2.05 -10.04 19.49
N THR A 206 -1.95 -9.07 18.59
CA THR A 206 -2.35 -9.23 17.19
C THR A 206 -1.53 -10.34 16.52
N SER A 207 -0.21 -10.36 16.73
CA SER A 207 0.66 -11.41 16.18
C SER A 207 0.29 -12.79 16.70
N LEU A 208 -0.04 -12.93 18.01
CA LEU A 208 -0.52 -14.18 18.58
C LEU A 208 -1.85 -14.62 17.95
N VAL A 209 -2.80 -13.71 17.76
CA VAL A 209 -4.10 -14.02 17.14
C VAL A 209 -3.91 -14.46 15.69
N ASP A 210 -3.09 -13.76 14.92
CA ASP A 210 -2.77 -14.15 13.54
C ASP A 210 -2.13 -15.54 13.47
N GLU A 211 -1.17 -15.82 14.39
CA GLU A 211 -0.55 -17.14 14.50
C GLU A 211 -1.56 -18.25 14.80
N LEU A 212 -2.44 -18.04 15.78
CA LEU A 212 -3.41 -19.05 16.21
C LEU A 212 -4.53 -19.26 15.19
N VAL A 213 -5.08 -18.19 14.62
CA VAL A 213 -6.14 -18.25 13.61
C VAL A 213 -5.62 -18.84 12.31
N GLY A 214 -4.43 -18.42 11.86
CA GLY A 214 -3.80 -18.95 10.65
C GLY A 214 -3.45 -20.46 10.76
N ASN A 215 -3.26 -20.96 11.98
CA ASN A 215 -2.91 -22.36 12.27
C ASN A 215 -3.99 -23.08 13.11
N GLU A 216 -5.25 -22.67 13.03
CA GLU A 216 -6.33 -23.23 13.87
C GLU A 216 -6.43 -24.76 13.74
N HIS A 217 -6.17 -25.32 12.56
CA HIS A 217 -6.15 -26.77 12.35
C HIS A 217 -5.11 -27.48 13.23
N LEU A 218 -3.93 -26.86 13.39
CA LEU A 218 -2.87 -27.41 14.25
C LEU A 218 -3.22 -27.24 15.71
N VAL A 219 -3.76 -26.08 16.12
CA VAL A 219 -4.21 -25.84 17.49
C VAL A 219 -5.21 -26.91 17.91
N ARG A 220 -6.22 -27.22 17.09
CA ARG A 220 -7.21 -28.27 17.36
C ARG A 220 -6.64 -29.66 17.27
N ALA A 221 -5.80 -29.96 16.27
CA ALA A 221 -5.21 -31.28 16.09
C ALA A 221 -4.34 -31.73 17.28
N PHE A 222 -3.69 -30.76 17.95
CA PHE A 222 -2.84 -31.05 19.10
C PHE A 222 -3.48 -30.74 20.46
N GLY A 223 -4.77 -30.32 20.50
CA GLY A 223 -5.48 -29.98 21.75
C GLY A 223 -4.80 -28.85 22.51
N TYR A 224 -4.31 -27.81 21.75
CA TYR A 224 -3.52 -26.73 22.31
C TYR A 224 -4.38 -25.55 22.78
N GLU A 225 -5.72 -25.63 22.68
CA GLU A 225 -6.66 -24.55 22.92
C GLU A 225 -6.48 -23.90 24.29
N SER A 226 -6.42 -24.72 25.37
CA SER A 226 -6.27 -24.19 26.73
C SER A 226 -4.96 -23.44 26.96
N ARG A 227 -3.87 -23.85 26.31
CA ARG A 227 -2.59 -23.12 26.40
C ARG A 227 -2.59 -21.86 25.56
N ALA A 228 -3.26 -21.89 24.42
CA ALA A 228 -3.45 -20.72 23.57
C ALA A 228 -4.27 -19.65 24.32
N GLU A 229 -5.34 -20.05 24.99
CA GLU A 229 -6.19 -19.19 25.82
C GLU A 229 -5.40 -18.58 27.00
N GLU A 230 -4.64 -19.39 27.73
CA GLU A 230 -3.80 -18.89 28.83
C GLU A 230 -2.78 -17.85 28.35
N ARG A 231 -2.14 -18.09 27.21
CA ARG A 231 -1.18 -17.14 26.60
C ARG A 231 -1.88 -15.86 26.15
N PHE A 232 -3.05 -15.99 25.53
CA PHE A 232 -3.87 -14.86 25.11
C PHE A 232 -4.30 -14.02 26.32
N ASP A 233 -4.85 -14.66 27.35
CA ASP A 233 -5.32 -13.98 28.55
C ASP A 233 -4.21 -13.19 29.25
N LYS A 234 -3.00 -13.76 29.34
CA LYS A 234 -1.85 -13.09 29.92
C LYS A 234 -1.53 -11.78 29.18
N ILE A 235 -1.39 -11.84 27.85
CA ILE A 235 -1.08 -10.64 27.05
C ILE A 235 -2.25 -9.66 27.08
N ASN A 236 -3.49 -10.15 27.09
CA ASN A 236 -4.69 -9.31 27.14
C ASN A 236 -4.83 -8.58 28.48
N LEU A 237 -4.49 -9.21 29.61
CA LEU A 237 -4.43 -8.58 30.92
C LEU A 237 -3.33 -7.50 30.99
N ASP A 238 -2.17 -7.76 30.39
CA ASP A 238 -1.10 -6.78 30.26
C ASP A 238 -1.55 -5.58 29.40
N LEU A 239 -2.22 -5.85 28.26
CA LEU A 239 -2.81 -4.83 27.40
C LEU A 239 -3.87 -3.99 28.14
N GLN A 240 -4.74 -4.65 28.90
CA GLN A 240 -5.73 -3.98 29.73
C GLN A 240 -5.05 -3.03 30.75
N SER A 241 -4.05 -3.54 31.47
CA SER A 241 -3.37 -2.75 32.52
C SER A 241 -2.63 -1.53 31.97
N CYS A 242 -1.87 -1.69 30.89
CA CYS A 242 -1.17 -0.57 30.23
C CYS A 242 -2.16 0.37 29.52
N GLY A 243 -3.24 -0.18 28.92
CA GLY A 243 -4.29 0.59 28.27
C GLY A 243 -5.05 1.50 29.22
N VAL A 244 -5.51 0.98 30.36
CA VAL A 244 -6.20 1.78 31.39
C VAL A 244 -5.32 2.93 31.87
N ARG A 245 -4.02 2.68 32.12
CA ARG A 245 -3.08 3.74 32.53
C ARG A 245 -2.90 4.79 31.44
N ALA A 246 -2.68 4.38 30.21
CA ALA A 246 -2.49 5.29 29.08
C ALA A 246 -3.72 6.18 28.86
N VAL A 247 -4.92 5.58 28.84
CA VAL A 247 -6.18 6.31 28.66
C VAL A 247 -6.47 7.23 29.85
N PHE A 248 -6.24 6.78 31.09
CA PHE A 248 -6.45 7.60 32.29
C PHE A 248 -5.60 8.89 32.24
N PHE A 249 -4.29 8.75 32.02
CA PHE A 249 -3.40 9.91 31.95
C PHE A 249 -3.70 10.82 30.76
N SER A 250 -4.01 10.24 29.60
CA SER A 250 -4.42 11.00 28.42
C SER A 250 -5.71 11.78 28.64
N SER A 251 -6.70 11.14 29.31
CA SER A 251 -8.00 11.78 29.61
C SER A 251 -7.86 12.97 30.56
N MET A 252 -6.79 13.08 31.33
CA MET A 252 -6.53 14.25 32.19
C MET A 252 -6.19 15.52 31.39
N THR A 253 -5.79 15.40 30.12
CA THR A 253 -5.43 16.57 29.29
C THR A 253 -6.58 17.58 29.21
N ASN A 254 -7.79 17.12 28.86
CA ASN A 254 -8.95 17.99 28.74
C ASN A 254 -9.39 18.66 30.05
N PRO A 255 -9.56 17.95 31.18
CA PRO A 255 -9.85 18.60 32.47
C PRO A 255 -8.80 19.61 32.89
N CYS A 256 -7.50 19.27 32.77
CA CYS A 256 -6.42 20.16 33.17
C CYS A 256 -6.34 21.42 32.30
N THR A 257 -6.47 21.29 30.99
CA THR A 257 -6.49 22.46 30.10
C THR A 257 -7.74 23.30 30.31
N ARG A 258 -8.91 22.71 30.54
CA ARG A 258 -10.14 23.44 30.90
C ARG A 258 -10.00 24.18 32.22
N PHE A 259 -9.33 23.59 33.21
CA PHE A 259 -9.07 24.26 34.47
C PHE A 259 -8.19 25.50 34.28
N VAL A 260 -7.10 25.39 33.52
CA VAL A 260 -6.26 26.55 33.20
C VAL A 260 -7.04 27.61 32.42
N ASN A 261 -7.85 27.21 31.43
CA ASN A 261 -8.68 28.14 30.67
C ASN A 261 -9.72 28.83 31.56
N ALA A 262 -10.28 28.13 32.55
CA ALA A 262 -11.20 28.73 33.53
C ALA A 262 -10.47 29.75 34.44
N LEU A 263 -9.20 29.50 34.79
CA LEU A 263 -8.39 30.50 35.52
C LEU A 263 -8.13 31.75 34.66
N VAL A 264 -7.80 31.56 33.36
CA VAL A 264 -7.67 32.70 32.42
C VAL A 264 -8.97 33.48 32.32
N TYR A 265 -10.10 32.77 32.15
CA TYR A 265 -11.42 33.37 32.10
C TYR A 265 -11.79 34.15 33.38
N ALA A 266 -11.51 33.58 34.56
CA ALA A 266 -11.73 34.26 35.84
C ALA A 266 -10.85 35.50 36.00
N ALA A 267 -9.57 35.42 35.63
CA ALA A 267 -8.65 36.54 35.65
C ALA A 267 -9.13 37.70 34.75
N VAL A 268 -9.54 37.36 33.51
CA VAL A 268 -10.11 38.33 32.58
C VAL A 268 -11.43 38.93 33.14
N GLY A 269 -12.28 38.11 33.75
CA GLY A 269 -13.55 38.54 34.36
C GLY A 269 -13.31 39.54 35.49
N VAL A 270 -12.40 39.22 36.40
CA VAL A 270 -12.06 40.09 37.56
C VAL A 270 -11.40 41.41 37.09
N LEU A 271 -10.37 41.33 36.28
CA LEU A 271 -9.66 42.52 35.78
C LEU A 271 -10.56 43.38 34.88
N GLY A 272 -11.36 42.74 34.01
CA GLY A 272 -12.30 43.43 33.17
C GLY A 272 -13.44 44.08 33.96
N ALA A 273 -13.94 43.44 35.04
CA ALA A 273 -14.90 44.07 35.92
C ALA A 273 -14.34 45.31 36.61
N PHE A 274 -13.09 45.27 37.13
CA PHE A 274 -12.42 46.46 37.66
C PHE A 274 -12.25 47.56 36.61
N ALA A 275 -11.88 47.21 35.39
CA ALA A 275 -11.77 48.17 34.28
C ALA A 275 -13.12 48.79 33.91
N ALA A 276 -14.20 48.01 33.94
CA ALA A 276 -15.54 48.47 33.66
C ALA A 276 -16.07 49.43 34.77
N ILE A 277 -15.80 49.08 36.06
CA ILE A 277 -16.18 49.95 37.19
C ILE A 277 -15.39 51.27 37.14
N ALA A 278 -14.14 51.23 36.69
CA ALA A 278 -13.31 52.41 36.47
C ALA A 278 -13.70 53.26 35.24
N GLY A 279 -14.68 52.79 34.45
CA GLY A 279 -15.14 53.46 33.24
C GLY A 279 -14.23 53.34 32.02
N GLY A 280 -13.26 52.41 32.05
CA GLY A 280 -12.31 52.18 30.96
C GLY A 280 -12.87 51.34 29.81
N ILE A 281 -13.82 50.43 30.11
CA ILE A 281 -14.52 49.57 29.15
C ILE A 281 -16.01 49.47 29.47
N THR A 282 -16.85 49.07 28.52
CA THR A 282 -18.25 48.82 28.76
C THR A 282 -18.49 47.40 29.28
N VAL A 283 -19.71 47.11 29.77
CA VAL A 283 -20.14 45.73 30.13
C VAL A 283 -20.18 44.83 28.88
N GLY A 284 -20.56 45.41 27.76
CA GLY A 284 -20.54 44.74 26.47
C GLY A 284 -19.09 44.38 26.08
N ASP A 285 -18.13 45.29 26.21
CA ASP A 285 -16.72 45.02 25.94
C ASP A 285 -16.16 43.91 26.83
N LEU A 286 -16.52 43.89 28.13
CA LEU A 286 -16.16 42.78 29.02
C LEU A 286 -16.70 41.42 28.48
N SER A 287 -17.96 41.39 28.03
CA SER A 287 -18.55 40.20 27.44
C SER A 287 -17.78 39.76 26.19
N VAL A 288 -17.36 40.72 25.33
CA VAL A 288 -16.50 40.45 24.16
C VAL A 288 -15.18 39.83 24.55
N PHE A 289 -14.49 40.40 25.57
CA PHE A 289 -13.23 39.88 26.07
C PHE A 289 -13.31 38.45 26.59
N LEU A 290 -14.36 38.12 27.35
CA LEU A 290 -14.60 36.76 27.85
C LEU A 290 -14.79 35.76 26.73
N ASN A 291 -15.51 36.14 25.67
CA ASN A 291 -15.66 35.29 24.49
C ASN A 291 -14.33 35.12 23.74
N TYR A 292 -13.57 36.19 23.56
CA TYR A 292 -12.27 36.10 22.87
C TYR A 292 -11.22 35.34 23.66
N ALA A 293 -11.22 35.41 24.99
CA ALA A 293 -10.35 34.58 25.82
C ALA A 293 -10.55 33.09 25.56
N ASN A 294 -11.81 32.66 25.39
CA ASN A 294 -12.14 31.30 25.01
C ASN A 294 -11.74 30.98 23.55
N GLN A 295 -12.02 31.88 22.62
CA GLN A 295 -11.67 31.67 21.20
C GLN A 295 -10.16 31.67 20.95
N TYR A 296 -9.39 32.42 21.74
CA TYR A 296 -7.92 32.49 21.62
C TYR A 296 -7.23 31.22 22.06
N THR A 297 -7.73 30.57 23.11
CA THR A 297 -7.08 29.37 23.68
C THR A 297 -7.39 28.07 22.93
N LYS A 298 -8.55 27.98 22.29
CA LYS A 298 -8.98 26.76 21.58
C LYS A 298 -8.05 26.33 20.44
N PRO A 299 -7.61 27.21 19.50
CA PRO A 299 -6.78 26.81 18.38
C PRO A 299 -5.40 26.28 18.76
N PHE A 300 -4.88 26.59 19.94
CA PHE A 300 -3.57 26.05 20.38
C PHE A 300 -3.61 24.53 20.58
N ASN A 301 -4.73 24.01 21.09
CA ASN A 301 -4.91 22.55 21.22
C ASN A 301 -5.12 21.92 19.84
N ASP A 302 -5.98 22.51 19.02
CA ASP A 302 -6.29 22.03 17.68
C ASP A 302 -5.04 22.00 16.78
N ILE A 303 -4.17 23.03 16.83
CA ILE A 303 -2.91 23.10 16.07
C ILE A 303 -1.94 21.99 16.51
N SER A 304 -1.90 21.65 17.82
CA SER A 304 -1.01 20.59 18.31
C SER A 304 -1.38 19.23 17.72
N ASP A 305 -2.67 18.93 17.66
CA ASP A 305 -3.20 17.68 17.10
C ASP A 305 -2.97 17.63 15.59
N VAL A 306 -3.30 18.72 14.88
CA VAL A 306 -3.05 18.85 13.44
C VAL A 306 -1.58 18.71 13.08
N MET A 307 -0.66 19.27 13.91
CA MET A 307 0.76 19.15 13.65
C MET A 307 1.24 17.69 13.69
N THR A 308 0.67 16.88 14.59
CA THR A 308 0.98 15.44 14.67
C THR A 308 0.47 14.70 13.43
N GLU A 309 -0.79 14.94 13.05
CA GLU A 309 -1.37 14.33 11.85
C GLU A 309 -0.65 14.78 10.56
N PHE A 310 -0.26 16.04 10.48
CA PHE A 310 0.51 16.56 9.36
C PHE A 310 1.91 15.92 9.28
N GLN A 311 2.58 15.69 10.40
CA GLN A 311 3.85 14.96 10.42
C GLN A 311 3.69 13.50 9.98
N ASN A 312 2.61 12.83 10.43
CA ASN A 312 2.28 11.48 9.99
C ASN A 312 2.01 11.44 8.46
N ALA A 313 1.21 12.38 7.97
CA ALA A 313 0.93 12.53 6.54
C ALA A 313 2.19 12.72 5.70
N LEU A 314 3.12 13.58 6.15
CA LEU A 314 4.40 13.78 5.48
C LEU A 314 5.29 12.53 5.51
N ALA A 315 5.26 11.76 6.59
CA ALA A 315 5.98 10.49 6.67
C ALA A 315 5.40 9.45 5.70
N CYS A 316 4.06 9.39 5.58
CA CYS A 316 3.37 8.54 4.59
C CYS A 316 3.71 9.00 3.16
N ALA A 317 3.63 10.30 2.87
CA ALA A 317 4.02 10.86 1.58
C ALA A 317 5.47 10.53 1.22
N GLN A 318 6.40 10.59 2.18
CA GLN A 318 7.79 10.21 1.95
C GLN A 318 7.91 8.75 1.50
N ARG A 319 7.23 7.80 2.19
CA ARG A 319 7.26 6.38 1.80
C ARG A 319 6.68 6.14 0.41
N VAL A 320 5.62 6.88 0.05
CA VAL A 320 5.04 6.81 -1.30
C VAL A 320 5.99 7.39 -2.34
N PHE A 321 6.64 8.52 -2.05
CA PHE A 321 7.64 9.09 -2.95
C PHE A 321 8.87 8.21 -3.10
N ASP A 322 9.35 7.59 -2.01
CA ASP A 322 10.46 6.64 -2.07
C ASP A 322 10.11 5.44 -2.99
N PHE A 323 8.83 5.01 -2.96
CA PHE A 323 8.34 3.98 -3.87
C PHE A 323 8.25 4.47 -5.33
N ILE A 324 7.78 5.69 -5.57
CA ILE A 324 7.70 6.28 -6.92
C ILE A 324 9.10 6.51 -7.51
N ASP A 325 10.09 6.76 -6.67
CA ASP A 325 11.48 7.01 -7.07
C ASP A 325 12.30 5.73 -7.26
N GLU A 326 11.73 4.55 -6.96
CA GLU A 326 12.42 3.28 -7.22
C GLU A 326 12.77 3.14 -8.69
N THR A 327 13.90 2.52 -8.94
CA THR A 327 14.39 2.37 -10.32
C THR A 327 13.46 1.46 -11.11
N PRO A 328 12.81 1.97 -12.17
CA PRO A 328 11.95 1.14 -13.01
C PRO A 328 12.78 0.12 -13.78
N ILE A 329 12.09 -0.85 -14.38
CA ILE A 329 12.72 -1.79 -15.31
C ILE A 329 13.41 -0.99 -16.43
N LEU A 330 14.62 -1.38 -16.77
CA LEU A 330 15.33 -0.71 -17.88
C LEU A 330 14.44 -0.75 -19.14
N PRO A 331 14.21 0.38 -19.79
CA PRO A 331 13.47 0.37 -21.06
C PRO A 331 14.19 -0.50 -22.08
N ASP A 332 13.46 -1.01 -23.05
CA ASP A 332 14.08 -1.70 -24.19
C ASP A 332 14.99 -0.72 -24.94
N ALA A 333 16.04 -1.24 -25.55
CA ALA A 333 16.99 -0.42 -26.31
C ALA A 333 16.24 0.39 -27.38
N PRO A 334 16.62 1.66 -27.66
CA PRO A 334 15.94 2.49 -28.66
C PRO A 334 15.91 1.88 -30.06
N ASP A 335 16.85 0.99 -30.35
CA ASP A 335 17.00 0.22 -31.59
C ASP A 335 16.52 -1.24 -31.46
N ALA A 336 15.84 -1.57 -30.36
CA ALA A 336 15.30 -2.91 -30.18
C ALA A 336 14.33 -3.28 -31.29
N VAL A 337 14.53 -4.45 -31.87
CA VAL A 337 13.70 -4.96 -32.95
C VAL A 337 12.62 -5.92 -32.40
N GLU A 338 11.51 -6.05 -33.09
CA GLU A 338 10.53 -7.08 -32.78
C GLU A 338 11.07 -8.45 -33.19
N LEU A 339 11.10 -9.39 -32.25
CA LEU A 339 11.46 -10.78 -32.54
C LEU A 339 10.29 -11.43 -33.32
N PRO A 340 10.51 -11.90 -34.55
CA PRO A 340 9.48 -12.62 -35.26
C PRO A 340 9.10 -13.93 -34.55
N HIS A 341 7.98 -14.52 -34.91
CA HIS A 341 7.60 -15.83 -34.37
C HIS A 341 8.59 -16.87 -34.90
N GLY A 342 9.46 -17.35 -34.01
CA GLY A 342 10.64 -18.14 -34.37
C GLY A 342 10.43 -19.64 -34.31
N ALA A 343 11.50 -20.39 -34.58
CA ALA A 343 11.55 -21.85 -34.49
C ALA A 343 11.76 -22.35 -33.05
N GLY A 344 12.32 -21.51 -32.16
CA GLY A 344 12.55 -21.81 -30.77
C GLY A 344 13.95 -22.35 -30.44
N ALA A 345 14.98 -21.92 -31.19
CA ALA A 345 16.37 -22.18 -30.80
C ALA A 345 16.79 -21.30 -29.61
N VAL A 346 17.50 -21.86 -28.64
CA VAL A 346 17.97 -21.12 -27.47
C VAL A 346 19.46 -21.37 -27.28
N GLU A 347 20.23 -20.30 -27.06
CA GLU A 347 21.67 -20.40 -26.90
C GLU A 347 22.17 -19.50 -25.74
N PHE A 348 22.91 -20.09 -24.81
CA PHE A 348 23.63 -19.42 -23.73
C PHE A 348 25.12 -19.49 -24.04
N GLU A 349 25.76 -18.34 -24.18
CA GLU A 349 27.19 -18.22 -24.44
C GLU A 349 27.86 -17.48 -23.29
N HIS A 350 28.63 -18.16 -22.46
CA HIS A 350 29.39 -17.62 -21.33
C HIS A 350 28.53 -16.78 -20.38
N VAL A 351 27.25 -17.18 -20.16
CA VAL A 351 26.29 -16.41 -19.35
C VAL A 351 26.70 -16.44 -17.89
N LYS A 352 26.75 -15.23 -17.30
CA LYS A 352 27.02 -15.00 -15.88
C LYS A 352 25.83 -14.32 -15.23
N PHE A 353 25.48 -14.76 -14.02
CA PHE A 353 24.39 -14.16 -13.28
C PHE A 353 24.54 -14.28 -11.76
N ARG A 354 24.08 -13.24 -11.05
CA ARG A 354 23.97 -13.20 -9.59
C ARG A 354 22.83 -12.29 -9.18
N TYR A 355 22.06 -12.69 -8.16
CA TYR A 355 21.02 -11.84 -7.57
C TYR A 355 21.61 -10.74 -6.68
N VAL A 356 22.69 -11.08 -5.96
CA VAL A 356 23.41 -10.16 -5.05
C VAL A 356 24.84 -10.04 -5.55
N PRO A 357 25.42 -8.81 -5.60
CA PRO A 357 26.75 -8.58 -6.18
C PRO A 357 27.86 -9.48 -5.68
N ASP A 358 27.82 -9.85 -4.38
CA ASP A 358 28.92 -10.59 -3.72
C ASP A 358 28.69 -12.11 -3.67
N VAL A 359 27.55 -12.60 -4.20
CA VAL A 359 27.21 -14.03 -4.18
C VAL A 359 27.04 -14.53 -5.62
N PRO A 360 28.08 -15.10 -6.25
CA PRO A 360 27.98 -15.68 -7.59
C PRO A 360 27.01 -16.87 -7.57
N LEU A 361 26.18 -16.99 -8.61
CA LEU A 361 25.29 -18.12 -8.78
C LEU A 361 25.59 -18.86 -10.09
N ILE A 362 25.57 -18.15 -11.21
CA ILE A 362 25.95 -18.69 -12.51
C ILE A 362 27.26 -18.00 -12.92
N GLU A 363 28.34 -18.77 -13.08
CA GLU A 363 29.66 -18.21 -13.37
C GLU A 363 30.02 -18.29 -14.85
N ASP A 364 29.64 -19.38 -15.52
CA ASP A 364 29.93 -19.59 -16.94
C ASP A 364 29.01 -20.65 -17.55
N MET A 365 27.77 -20.24 -17.85
CA MET A 365 26.78 -21.15 -18.42
C MET A 365 26.87 -21.16 -19.96
N ASN A 366 27.10 -22.34 -20.51
CA ASN A 366 27.12 -22.60 -21.94
C ASN A 366 26.10 -23.69 -22.26
N LEU A 367 25.06 -23.37 -23.07
CA LEU A 367 24.00 -24.27 -23.46
C LEU A 367 23.50 -23.94 -24.86
N LYS A 368 23.35 -24.95 -25.70
CA LYS A 368 22.70 -24.84 -26.99
C LYS A 368 21.53 -25.82 -27.07
N VAL A 369 20.35 -25.32 -27.42
CA VAL A 369 19.10 -26.07 -27.56
C VAL A 369 18.56 -25.85 -28.96
N GLU A 370 18.36 -26.96 -29.68
CA GLU A 370 17.82 -26.92 -31.03
C GLU A 370 16.27 -26.83 -31.00
N PRO A 371 15.64 -26.27 -32.04
CA PRO A 371 14.19 -26.20 -32.15
C PRO A 371 13.48 -27.53 -31.91
N GLY A 372 12.44 -27.52 -31.09
CA GLY A 372 11.62 -28.69 -30.81
C GLY A 372 12.18 -29.66 -29.77
N GLN A 373 13.36 -29.41 -29.22
CA GLN A 373 13.96 -30.26 -28.18
C GLN A 373 13.24 -30.11 -26.83
N ARG A 374 13.13 -31.23 -26.12
CA ARG A 374 12.64 -31.30 -24.73
C ARG A 374 13.80 -31.37 -23.77
N ILE A 375 13.96 -30.36 -22.95
CA ILE A 375 15.06 -30.20 -21.99
C ILE A 375 14.52 -30.39 -20.59
N ALA A 376 14.97 -31.42 -19.89
CA ALA A 376 14.65 -31.62 -18.48
C ALA A 376 15.71 -30.97 -17.57
N LEU A 377 15.28 -30.07 -16.68
CA LEU A 377 16.10 -29.43 -15.67
C LEU A 377 16.02 -30.24 -14.37
N VAL A 378 17.11 -30.84 -13.95
CA VAL A 378 17.18 -31.73 -12.78
C VAL A 378 18.24 -31.23 -11.81
N GLY A 379 17.98 -31.31 -10.52
CA GLY A 379 18.92 -30.90 -9.49
C GLY A 379 18.25 -30.59 -8.16
N PRO A 380 18.99 -30.47 -7.07
CA PRO A 380 18.46 -30.16 -5.74
C PRO A 380 17.77 -28.81 -5.69
N THR A 381 16.98 -28.58 -4.65
CA THR A 381 16.37 -27.27 -4.42
C THR A 381 17.47 -26.20 -4.27
N GLY A 382 17.26 -25.04 -4.89
CA GLY A 382 18.24 -23.93 -4.86
C GLY A 382 19.40 -24.04 -5.86
N CYS A 383 19.47 -25.08 -6.71
CA CYS A 383 20.57 -25.24 -7.67
C CYS A 383 20.51 -24.29 -8.89
N GLY A 384 19.49 -23.41 -9.01
CA GLY A 384 19.39 -22.41 -10.08
C GLY A 384 18.38 -22.71 -11.21
N LYS A 385 17.53 -23.75 -11.11
CA LYS A 385 16.51 -24.07 -12.14
C LYS A 385 15.58 -22.89 -12.43
N THR A 386 15.00 -22.32 -11.39
CA THR A 386 14.12 -21.14 -11.50
C THR A 386 14.88 -19.91 -12.00
N THR A 387 16.16 -19.80 -11.67
CA THR A 387 17.01 -18.71 -12.18
C THR A 387 17.17 -18.80 -13.69
N LEU A 388 17.42 -19.99 -14.25
CA LEU A 388 17.49 -20.19 -15.70
C LEU A 388 16.17 -19.77 -16.38
N VAL A 389 15.04 -20.16 -15.82
CA VAL A 389 13.70 -19.74 -16.27
C VAL A 389 13.55 -18.22 -16.25
N ASN A 390 13.94 -17.58 -15.16
CA ASN A 390 13.84 -16.12 -14.99
C ASN A 390 14.72 -15.37 -16.01
N LEU A 391 15.88 -15.91 -16.36
CA LEU A 391 16.76 -15.33 -17.39
C LEU A 391 16.15 -15.49 -18.78
N LEU A 392 15.58 -16.65 -19.12
CA LEU A 392 14.89 -16.88 -20.40
C LEU A 392 13.72 -15.89 -20.59
N MET A 393 12.93 -15.66 -19.54
CA MET A 393 11.80 -14.71 -19.54
C MET A 393 12.25 -13.24 -19.51
N ARG A 394 13.57 -12.99 -19.37
CA ARG A 394 14.15 -11.66 -19.16
C ARG A 394 13.45 -10.90 -18.01
N PHE A 395 13.18 -11.63 -16.90
CA PHE A 395 12.75 -11.03 -15.65
C PHE A 395 13.92 -10.39 -14.90
N TYR A 396 15.13 -10.89 -15.19
CA TYR A 396 16.41 -10.38 -14.72
C TYR A 396 17.36 -10.23 -15.90
N GLU A 397 18.18 -9.18 -15.87
CA GLU A 397 19.23 -8.99 -16.86
C GLU A 397 20.48 -9.81 -16.48
N ILE A 398 21.16 -10.37 -17.47
CA ILE A 398 22.42 -11.11 -17.27
C ILE A 398 23.54 -10.16 -16.87
N ASN A 399 24.51 -10.64 -16.08
CA ASN A 399 25.69 -9.85 -15.69
C ASN A 399 26.86 -9.97 -16.66
N GLY A 400 26.81 -10.89 -17.62
CA GLY A 400 27.82 -11.09 -18.65
C GLY A 400 27.49 -12.27 -19.55
N GLY A 401 28.19 -12.38 -20.66
CA GLY A 401 27.87 -13.36 -21.71
C GLY A 401 26.75 -12.89 -22.62
N THR A 402 26.16 -13.82 -23.39
CA THR A 402 25.04 -13.55 -24.30
C THR A 402 24.01 -14.66 -24.22
N LEU A 403 22.74 -14.30 -24.15
CA LEU A 403 21.61 -15.21 -24.30
C LEU A 403 20.88 -14.87 -25.59
N ARG A 404 20.74 -15.86 -26.48
CA ARG A 404 20.13 -15.70 -27.80
C ARG A 404 18.85 -16.54 -27.91
N LEU A 405 17.87 -15.97 -28.59
CA LEU A 405 16.66 -16.66 -29.01
C LEU A 405 16.58 -16.60 -30.55
N ASP A 406 16.52 -17.75 -31.19
CA ASP A 406 16.57 -17.85 -32.68
C ASP A 406 17.67 -16.99 -33.32
N GLY A 407 18.86 -16.98 -32.69
CA GLY A 407 20.05 -16.22 -33.12
C GLY A 407 20.09 -14.75 -32.71
N HIS A 408 19.01 -14.19 -32.15
CA HIS A 408 18.94 -12.79 -31.72
C HIS A 408 19.28 -12.68 -30.23
N PRO A 409 20.21 -11.81 -29.82
CA PRO A 409 20.45 -11.53 -28.41
C PRO A 409 19.20 -10.95 -27.74
N ILE A 410 18.84 -11.44 -26.56
CA ILE A 410 17.57 -11.03 -25.89
C ILE A 410 17.54 -9.57 -25.45
N ASP A 411 18.70 -8.94 -25.29
CA ASP A 411 18.86 -7.53 -24.94
C ASP A 411 18.65 -6.57 -26.12
N THR A 412 18.71 -7.09 -27.36
CA THR A 412 18.49 -6.33 -28.61
C THR A 412 17.07 -6.42 -29.15
N VAL A 413 16.21 -7.19 -28.51
CA VAL A 413 14.79 -7.34 -28.90
C VAL A 413 13.85 -6.75 -27.85
N THR A 414 12.64 -6.38 -28.29
CA THR A 414 11.63 -5.90 -27.35
C THR A 414 11.16 -7.01 -26.41
N ARG A 415 10.92 -6.69 -25.12
CA ARG A 415 10.44 -7.69 -24.14
C ARG A 415 9.11 -8.29 -24.52
N ASP A 416 8.23 -7.50 -25.13
CA ASP A 416 6.91 -7.97 -25.54
C ASP A 416 7.01 -9.03 -26.63
N SER A 417 7.83 -8.81 -27.65
CA SER A 417 8.06 -9.80 -28.71
C SER A 417 8.81 -11.03 -28.20
N LEU A 418 9.80 -10.85 -27.33
CA LEU A 418 10.51 -11.95 -26.66
C LEU A 418 9.53 -12.84 -25.88
N ARG A 419 8.75 -12.24 -24.97
CA ARG A 419 7.75 -12.95 -24.17
C ARG A 419 6.58 -13.48 -25.02
N GLY A 420 6.35 -12.87 -26.20
CA GLY A 420 5.44 -13.38 -27.22
C GLY A 420 5.81 -14.78 -27.73
N ASN A 421 7.09 -15.08 -27.80
CA ASN A 421 7.66 -16.36 -28.21
C ASN A 421 7.80 -17.37 -27.06
N LEU A 422 7.50 -16.99 -25.81
CA LEU A 422 7.63 -17.82 -24.62
C LEU A 422 6.26 -18.10 -24.01
N GLY A 423 6.01 -19.33 -23.61
CA GLY A 423 4.83 -19.75 -22.86
C GLY A 423 5.25 -20.41 -21.56
N MET A 424 4.62 -20.01 -20.45
CA MET A 424 4.99 -20.50 -19.13
C MET A 424 3.80 -21.11 -18.41
N VAL A 425 3.96 -22.31 -17.88
CA VAL A 425 3.01 -22.94 -16.94
C VAL A 425 3.74 -23.15 -15.63
N LEU A 426 3.34 -22.40 -14.62
CA LEU A 426 3.95 -22.43 -13.27
C LEU A 426 3.33 -23.54 -12.42
N GLN A 427 4.06 -23.90 -11.36
CA GLN A 427 3.57 -24.76 -10.28
C GLN A 427 2.37 -24.15 -9.57
N GLU A 428 2.44 -22.85 -9.25
CA GLU A 428 1.33 -22.11 -8.70
C GLU A 428 0.40 -21.65 -9.83
N THR A 429 -0.80 -22.22 -9.84
CA THR A 429 -1.82 -21.95 -10.86
C THR A 429 -2.65 -20.74 -10.47
N TRP A 430 -2.32 -19.58 -11.03
CA TRP A 430 -3.09 -18.37 -10.79
C TRP A 430 -4.24 -18.23 -11.82
N LEU A 431 -5.43 -17.95 -11.31
CA LEU A 431 -6.63 -17.61 -12.10
C LEU A 431 -7.16 -16.25 -11.65
N LYS A 432 -7.52 -15.42 -12.61
CA LYS A 432 -8.19 -14.14 -12.40
C LYS A 432 -9.64 -14.38 -11.98
N ALA A 433 -10.17 -13.57 -11.07
CA ALA A 433 -11.62 -13.50 -10.85
C ALA A 433 -12.33 -13.10 -12.16
N GLY A 434 -13.34 -13.87 -12.55
CA GLY A 434 -14.03 -13.73 -13.84
C GLY A 434 -14.44 -15.08 -14.41
N THR A 435 -14.86 -15.14 -15.67
CA THR A 435 -15.32 -16.38 -16.28
C THR A 435 -14.17 -17.32 -16.68
N ILE A 436 -14.45 -18.61 -16.83
CA ILE A 436 -13.49 -19.58 -17.37
C ILE A 436 -13.03 -19.16 -18.78
N ALA A 437 -13.93 -18.64 -19.61
CA ALA A 437 -13.59 -18.15 -20.94
C ALA A 437 -12.57 -17.02 -20.89
N GLU A 438 -12.78 -16.02 -20.02
CA GLU A 438 -11.83 -14.91 -19.80
C GLU A 438 -10.48 -15.39 -19.28
N ASN A 439 -10.46 -16.39 -18.42
CA ASN A 439 -9.23 -16.98 -17.90
C ASN A 439 -8.42 -17.70 -18.98
N ILE A 440 -9.06 -18.39 -19.91
CA ILE A 440 -8.38 -19.01 -21.06
C ILE A 440 -7.92 -17.91 -22.05
N ALA A 441 -8.80 -16.93 -22.34
CA ALA A 441 -8.50 -15.80 -23.22
C ALA A 441 -7.40 -14.86 -22.69
N TYR A 442 -7.00 -14.97 -21.43
CA TYR A 442 -5.93 -14.14 -20.83
C TYR A 442 -4.63 -14.21 -21.65
N GLY A 443 -4.33 -15.34 -22.29
CA GLY A 443 -3.16 -15.49 -23.17
C GLY A 443 -3.32 -14.81 -24.54
N LYS A 444 -4.55 -14.56 -25.01
CA LYS A 444 -4.91 -13.90 -26.28
C LYS A 444 -6.29 -13.24 -26.09
N PRO A 445 -6.34 -11.95 -25.68
CA PRO A 445 -7.61 -11.25 -25.37
C PRO A 445 -8.62 -11.21 -26.52
N ASP A 446 -8.15 -11.17 -27.76
CA ASP A 446 -8.97 -11.10 -28.97
C ASP A 446 -9.42 -12.47 -29.48
N ALA A 447 -9.27 -13.55 -28.71
CA ALA A 447 -9.62 -14.90 -29.11
C ALA A 447 -11.14 -15.07 -29.26
N THR A 448 -11.55 -15.73 -30.33
CA THR A 448 -12.96 -16.08 -30.54
C THR A 448 -13.38 -17.22 -29.60
N ARG A 449 -14.70 -17.36 -29.40
CA ARG A 449 -15.24 -18.44 -28.55
C ARG A 449 -14.84 -19.83 -29.07
N GLU A 450 -14.78 -19.99 -30.39
CA GLU A 450 -14.36 -21.23 -31.06
C GLU A 450 -12.89 -21.55 -30.78
N GLU A 451 -11.99 -20.54 -30.80
CA GLU A 451 -10.58 -20.69 -30.48
C GLU A 451 -10.40 -21.11 -29.03
N ILE A 452 -11.14 -20.48 -28.08
CA ILE A 452 -11.13 -20.82 -26.68
C ILE A 452 -11.55 -22.28 -26.46
N ILE A 453 -12.66 -22.71 -27.08
CA ILE A 453 -13.14 -24.08 -26.99
C ILE A 453 -12.13 -25.06 -27.59
N ALA A 454 -11.52 -24.72 -28.72
CA ALA A 454 -10.50 -25.56 -29.35
C ALA A 454 -9.25 -25.73 -28.46
N ALA A 455 -8.79 -24.65 -27.83
CA ALA A 455 -7.69 -24.70 -26.87
C ALA A 455 -8.04 -25.56 -25.63
N ALA A 456 -9.24 -25.37 -25.07
CA ALA A 456 -9.72 -26.16 -23.94
C ALA A 456 -9.86 -27.66 -24.25
N LYS A 457 -10.26 -28.03 -25.48
CA LYS A 457 -10.32 -29.43 -25.93
C LYS A 457 -8.93 -30.04 -25.97
N LYS A 458 -7.95 -29.34 -26.54
CA LYS A 458 -6.56 -29.82 -26.60
C LYS A 458 -5.96 -29.97 -25.22
N ALA A 459 -6.25 -29.00 -24.29
CA ALA A 459 -5.83 -29.05 -22.92
C ALA A 459 -6.62 -30.04 -22.05
N ARG A 460 -7.50 -30.88 -22.61
CA ARG A 460 -8.36 -31.81 -21.85
C ARG A 460 -9.29 -31.11 -20.82
N ALA A 461 -9.46 -29.80 -20.90
CA ALA A 461 -10.29 -29.03 -19.99
C ALA A 461 -11.78 -29.02 -20.36
N HIS A 462 -12.12 -29.14 -21.66
CA HIS A 462 -13.47 -29.02 -22.17
C HIS A 462 -14.51 -29.91 -21.47
N SER A 463 -14.14 -31.14 -21.15
CA SER A 463 -15.06 -32.12 -20.54
C SER A 463 -15.52 -31.74 -19.14
N PHE A 464 -14.65 -31.15 -18.32
CA PHE A 464 -15.07 -30.70 -17.00
C PHE A 464 -15.80 -29.36 -17.07
N ILE A 465 -15.37 -28.46 -17.98
CA ILE A 465 -16.03 -27.17 -18.19
C ILE A 465 -17.51 -27.35 -18.55
N CYS A 466 -17.81 -28.24 -19.47
CA CYS A 466 -19.18 -28.52 -19.88
C CYS A 466 -20.06 -29.16 -18.80
N ARG A 467 -19.48 -29.67 -17.72
CA ARG A 467 -20.21 -30.21 -16.55
C ARG A 467 -20.56 -29.16 -15.52
N LEU A 468 -19.95 -27.99 -15.61
CA LEU A 468 -20.27 -26.87 -14.73
C LEU A 468 -21.61 -26.24 -15.12
N PRO A 469 -22.38 -25.69 -14.20
CA PRO A 469 -23.72 -25.17 -14.46
C PRO A 469 -23.78 -24.15 -15.62
N ASN A 470 -22.79 -23.26 -15.72
CA ASN A 470 -22.71 -22.23 -16.75
C ASN A 470 -21.62 -22.51 -17.80
N GLY A 471 -21.04 -23.71 -17.81
CA GLY A 471 -19.98 -24.06 -18.75
C GLY A 471 -18.80 -23.08 -18.74
N TYR A 472 -18.45 -22.54 -19.88
CA TYR A 472 -17.37 -21.56 -20.05
C TYR A 472 -17.66 -20.19 -19.41
N ASP A 473 -18.92 -19.89 -19.12
CA ASP A 473 -19.34 -18.64 -18.49
C ASP A 473 -19.48 -18.80 -16.96
N THR A 474 -18.98 -19.93 -16.42
CA THR A 474 -18.88 -20.15 -14.98
C THR A 474 -17.86 -19.17 -14.40
N GLU A 475 -18.26 -18.43 -13.38
CA GLU A 475 -17.40 -17.54 -12.64
C GLU A 475 -16.39 -18.31 -11.77
N VAL A 476 -15.14 -17.94 -11.88
CA VAL A 476 -14.03 -18.41 -11.06
C VAL A 476 -13.86 -17.42 -9.93
N ALA A 477 -13.93 -17.89 -8.68
CA ALA A 477 -13.64 -17.07 -7.51
C ALA A 477 -12.16 -16.67 -7.49
N GLU A 478 -11.85 -15.65 -6.71
CA GLU A 478 -10.48 -15.24 -6.48
C GLU A 478 -9.64 -16.46 -6.01
N ASP A 479 -8.47 -16.64 -6.57
CA ASP A 479 -7.59 -17.81 -6.39
C ASP A 479 -8.20 -19.17 -6.82
N GLY A 480 -9.32 -19.17 -7.54
CA GLY A 480 -9.93 -20.40 -8.05
C GLY A 480 -10.48 -21.32 -6.97
N GLY A 481 -10.94 -20.78 -5.82
CA GLY A 481 -11.40 -21.56 -4.68
C GLY A 481 -12.55 -22.55 -4.95
N ASN A 482 -13.29 -22.36 -6.06
CA ASN A 482 -14.37 -23.23 -6.49
C ASN A 482 -13.96 -24.27 -7.57
N ILE A 483 -12.66 -24.34 -7.91
CA ILE A 483 -12.11 -25.24 -8.94
C ILE A 483 -10.95 -26.04 -8.32
N SER A 484 -10.87 -27.35 -8.61
CA SER A 484 -9.78 -28.19 -8.09
C SER A 484 -8.41 -27.78 -8.67
N GLN A 485 -7.33 -28.08 -7.95
CA GLN A 485 -5.97 -27.72 -8.38
C GLN A 485 -5.64 -28.26 -9.79
N GLY A 486 -5.99 -29.51 -10.06
CA GLY A 486 -5.77 -30.10 -11.41
C GLY A 486 -6.60 -29.41 -12.49
N GLN A 487 -7.85 -29.04 -12.21
CA GLN A 487 -8.68 -28.27 -13.13
C GLN A 487 -8.08 -26.88 -13.40
N ARG A 488 -7.57 -26.19 -12.36
CA ARG A 488 -6.84 -24.92 -12.53
C ARG A 488 -5.64 -25.07 -13.45
N GLN A 489 -4.87 -26.16 -13.26
CA GLN A 489 -3.70 -26.44 -14.11
C GLN A 489 -4.09 -26.66 -15.58
N LEU A 490 -5.19 -27.41 -15.86
CA LEU A 490 -5.72 -27.58 -17.22
C LEU A 490 -6.15 -26.25 -17.86
N LEU A 491 -6.71 -25.32 -17.09
CA LEU A 491 -7.04 -23.96 -17.59
C LEU A 491 -5.77 -23.16 -17.90
N CYS A 492 -4.74 -23.24 -17.07
CA CYS A 492 -3.43 -22.59 -17.34
C CYS A 492 -2.77 -23.18 -18.59
N ILE A 493 -2.85 -24.49 -18.80
CA ILE A 493 -2.37 -25.14 -20.03
C ILE A 493 -3.19 -24.66 -21.25
N ALA A 494 -4.53 -24.56 -21.14
CA ALA A 494 -5.39 -24.07 -22.21
C ALA A 494 -5.04 -22.61 -22.62
N ARG A 495 -4.69 -21.76 -21.65
CA ARG A 495 -4.21 -20.39 -21.86
C ARG A 495 -2.96 -20.36 -22.74
N VAL A 496 -1.98 -21.21 -22.47
CA VAL A 496 -0.74 -21.31 -23.25
C VAL A 496 -1.00 -21.97 -24.62
N MET A 497 -1.87 -22.98 -24.70
CA MET A 497 -2.29 -23.58 -25.97
C MET A 497 -2.95 -22.60 -26.93
N LEU A 498 -3.71 -21.64 -26.41
CA LEU A 498 -4.37 -20.59 -27.20
C LEU A 498 -3.34 -19.66 -27.85
N ARG A 499 -2.26 -19.30 -27.11
CA ARG A 499 -1.20 -18.40 -27.58
C ARG A 499 -0.25 -19.05 -28.58
N ARG A 500 -0.01 -20.35 -28.47
CA ARG A 500 0.87 -21.18 -29.32
C ARG A 500 2.33 -20.70 -29.42
N PRO A 501 3.01 -20.43 -28.31
CA PRO A 501 4.41 -20.00 -28.36
C PRO A 501 5.33 -21.13 -28.85
N PRO A 502 6.47 -20.84 -29.55
CA PRO A 502 7.43 -21.84 -29.98
C PRO A 502 8.26 -22.44 -28.84
N ILE A 503 8.42 -21.71 -27.74
CA ILE A 503 9.17 -22.16 -26.57
C ILE A 503 8.25 -22.24 -25.36
N LEU A 504 8.41 -23.33 -24.62
CA LEU A 504 7.65 -23.61 -23.42
C LEU A 504 8.55 -23.70 -22.18
N ILE A 505 8.09 -23.17 -21.08
CA ILE A 505 8.66 -23.32 -19.76
C ILE A 505 7.61 -23.95 -18.86
N LEU A 506 7.88 -25.16 -18.40
CA LEU A 506 6.92 -25.97 -17.66
C LEU A 506 7.49 -26.31 -16.28
N ASP A 507 6.77 -25.93 -15.21
CA ASP A 507 7.11 -26.33 -13.85
C ASP A 507 6.13 -27.39 -13.37
N GLU A 508 6.64 -28.63 -13.23
CA GLU A 508 5.86 -29.85 -13.05
C GLU A 508 5.73 -30.25 -11.58
N ALA A 509 4.99 -29.49 -10.78
CA ALA A 509 4.66 -29.92 -9.43
C ALA A 509 3.17 -30.27 -9.30
N THR A 510 2.89 -31.56 -9.18
CA THR A 510 1.52 -32.13 -9.14
C THR A 510 1.24 -32.90 -7.85
N SER A 511 1.97 -32.62 -6.77
CA SER A 511 1.92 -33.37 -5.51
C SER A 511 0.55 -33.40 -4.79
N SER A 512 -0.43 -32.62 -5.27
CA SER A 512 -1.74 -32.46 -4.63
C SER A 512 -2.92 -32.70 -5.58
N ILE A 513 -2.72 -33.44 -6.68
CA ILE A 513 -3.75 -33.69 -7.70
C ILE A 513 -4.19 -35.17 -7.61
N ASP A 514 -5.49 -35.42 -7.76
CA ASP A 514 -6.01 -36.79 -7.86
C ASP A 514 -5.49 -37.51 -9.10
N THR A 515 -5.28 -38.82 -8.99
CA THR A 515 -4.65 -39.64 -10.05
C THR A 515 -5.34 -39.56 -11.41
N ARG A 516 -6.67 -39.40 -11.45
CA ARG A 516 -7.41 -39.27 -12.70
C ARG A 516 -7.15 -37.95 -13.41
N THR A 517 -7.19 -36.86 -12.67
CA THR A 517 -6.90 -35.51 -13.22
C THR A 517 -5.42 -35.38 -13.57
N GLU A 518 -4.55 -36.04 -12.82
CA GLU A 518 -3.12 -36.11 -13.09
C GLU A 518 -2.81 -36.67 -14.49
N VAL A 519 -3.46 -37.78 -14.90
CA VAL A 519 -3.32 -38.33 -16.25
C VAL A 519 -3.76 -37.32 -17.31
N LEU A 520 -4.87 -36.61 -17.07
CA LEU A 520 -5.34 -35.58 -18.01
C LEU A 520 -4.36 -34.40 -18.12
N VAL A 521 -3.74 -33.99 -17.03
CA VAL A 521 -2.72 -32.94 -17.01
C VAL A 521 -1.48 -33.37 -17.79
N GLN A 522 -1.03 -34.63 -17.61
CA GLN A 522 0.10 -35.17 -18.35
C GLN A 522 -0.18 -35.25 -19.85
N ASP A 523 -1.35 -35.78 -20.25
CA ASP A 523 -1.78 -35.79 -21.64
C ASP A 523 -1.81 -34.37 -22.25
N ALA A 524 -2.25 -33.38 -21.45
CA ALA A 524 -2.30 -31.99 -21.90
C ALA A 524 -0.88 -31.39 -22.06
N PHE A 525 0.05 -31.72 -21.17
CA PHE A 525 1.46 -31.32 -21.32
C PHE A 525 2.12 -31.97 -22.53
N GLU A 526 1.92 -33.26 -22.76
CA GLU A 526 2.45 -33.95 -23.94
C GLU A 526 1.93 -33.32 -25.24
N GLU A 527 0.63 -33.01 -25.32
CA GLU A 527 0.03 -32.34 -26.47
C GLU A 527 0.58 -30.90 -26.62
N LEU A 528 0.80 -30.17 -25.51
CA LEU A 528 1.36 -28.84 -25.50
C LEU A 528 2.79 -28.81 -26.05
N MET A 529 3.62 -29.79 -25.69
CA MET A 529 5.05 -29.87 -26.06
C MET A 529 5.30 -30.28 -27.51
N LYS A 530 4.32 -30.87 -28.22
CA LYS A 530 4.52 -31.37 -29.60
C LYS A 530 5.03 -30.28 -30.55
N GLY A 531 6.22 -30.51 -31.12
CA GLY A 531 6.86 -29.61 -32.08
C GLY A 531 7.34 -28.27 -31.50
N ARG A 532 7.54 -28.19 -30.20
CA ARG A 532 8.00 -26.98 -29.51
C ARG A 532 9.20 -27.27 -28.63
N THR A 533 10.08 -26.30 -28.55
CA THR A 533 11.18 -26.36 -27.59
C THR A 533 10.62 -26.23 -26.18
N SER A 534 10.98 -27.14 -25.29
CA SER A 534 10.38 -27.20 -23.96
C SER A 534 11.44 -27.31 -22.87
N PHE A 535 11.48 -26.37 -21.94
CA PHE A 535 12.26 -26.44 -20.71
C PHE A 535 11.34 -26.91 -19.58
N ILE A 536 11.66 -28.03 -18.99
CA ILE A 536 10.80 -28.69 -17.99
C ILE A 536 11.57 -28.79 -16.68
N VAL A 537 11.09 -28.11 -15.64
CA VAL A 537 11.56 -28.31 -14.27
C VAL A 537 10.94 -29.63 -13.80
N ALA A 538 11.72 -30.70 -13.99
CA ALA A 538 11.19 -32.05 -13.85
C ALA A 538 11.21 -32.51 -12.39
N HIS A 539 10.04 -32.89 -11.89
CA HIS A 539 9.81 -33.53 -10.59
C HIS A 539 9.33 -34.97 -10.73
N ARG A 540 9.17 -35.45 -11.98
CA ARG A 540 8.66 -36.78 -12.28
C ARG A 540 9.63 -37.58 -13.16
N LEU A 541 9.69 -38.86 -12.87
CA LEU A 541 10.54 -39.80 -13.57
C LEU A 541 10.15 -39.95 -15.05
N SER A 542 8.84 -40.01 -15.36
CA SER A 542 8.35 -40.13 -16.73
C SER A 542 8.79 -38.98 -17.62
N THR A 543 8.72 -37.76 -17.12
CA THR A 543 9.13 -36.54 -17.82
C THR A 543 10.63 -36.51 -18.05
N ILE A 544 11.42 -36.94 -17.06
CA ILE A 544 12.88 -37.02 -17.17
C ILE A 544 13.28 -38.05 -18.24
N LYS A 545 12.66 -39.24 -18.24
CA LYS A 545 12.96 -40.32 -19.21
C LYS A 545 12.66 -39.94 -20.66
N ASN A 546 11.61 -39.16 -20.88
CA ASN A 546 11.15 -38.79 -22.22
C ASN A 546 11.79 -37.49 -22.74
N ALA A 547 12.72 -36.90 -22.00
CA ALA A 547 13.45 -35.70 -22.45
C ALA A 547 14.55 -36.07 -23.46
N ASP A 548 14.71 -35.22 -24.48
CA ASP A 548 15.79 -35.39 -25.48
C ASP A 548 17.17 -35.10 -24.84
N GLN A 549 17.18 -34.21 -23.84
CA GLN A 549 18.38 -33.87 -23.08
C GLN A 549 18.02 -33.55 -21.63
N ILE A 550 18.78 -34.06 -20.70
CA ILE A 550 18.72 -33.76 -19.28
C ILE A 550 19.90 -32.85 -18.93
N LEU A 551 19.61 -31.72 -18.27
CA LEU A 551 20.58 -30.82 -17.71
C LEU A 551 20.59 -30.98 -16.20
N VAL A 552 21.69 -31.51 -15.68
CA VAL A 552 21.87 -31.70 -14.25
C VAL A 552 22.55 -30.47 -13.67
N MET A 553 21.81 -29.75 -12.82
CA MET A 553 22.25 -28.49 -12.24
C MET A 553 22.69 -28.65 -10.79
N LYS A 554 23.81 -28.03 -10.44
CA LYS A 554 24.31 -27.93 -9.07
C LYS A 554 25.02 -26.58 -8.90
N ASP A 555 24.69 -25.88 -7.83
CA ASP A 555 25.32 -24.60 -7.45
C ASP A 555 25.36 -23.61 -8.64
N GLY A 556 24.25 -23.48 -9.37
CA GLY A 556 24.09 -22.58 -10.52
C GLY A 556 24.70 -23.05 -11.84
N ASN A 557 25.44 -24.15 -11.87
CA ASN A 557 26.14 -24.65 -13.04
C ASN A 557 25.54 -25.94 -13.57
N ILE A 558 25.68 -26.19 -14.89
CA ILE A 558 25.35 -27.47 -15.51
C ILE A 558 26.54 -28.38 -15.34
N ILE A 559 26.44 -29.40 -14.50
CA ILE A 559 27.52 -30.35 -14.17
C ILE A 559 27.54 -31.59 -15.04
N GLU A 560 26.35 -32.02 -15.50
CA GLU A 560 26.19 -33.17 -16.39
C GLU A 560 25.12 -32.85 -17.44
N ARG A 561 25.26 -33.39 -18.64
CA ARG A 561 24.28 -33.35 -19.71
C ARG A 561 24.28 -34.63 -20.52
N GLY A 562 23.10 -35.07 -20.95
CA GLY A 562 22.91 -36.30 -21.75
C GLY A 562 21.48 -36.79 -21.69
N THR A 563 21.23 -37.96 -22.27
CA THR A 563 19.96 -38.69 -22.14
C THR A 563 19.88 -39.43 -20.79
N HIS A 564 18.71 -39.94 -20.46
CA HIS A 564 18.51 -40.70 -19.22
C HIS A 564 19.48 -41.88 -19.09
N ASP A 565 19.59 -42.70 -20.12
CA ASP A 565 20.42 -43.91 -20.11
C ASP A 565 21.91 -43.56 -20.06
N GLU A 566 22.38 -42.58 -20.86
CA GLU A 566 23.75 -42.11 -20.84
C GLU A 566 24.22 -41.61 -19.47
N LEU A 567 23.32 -40.88 -18.77
CA LEU A 567 23.66 -40.33 -17.46
C LEU A 567 23.63 -41.36 -16.34
N LEU A 568 22.80 -42.41 -16.47
CA LEU A 568 22.83 -43.55 -15.56
C LEU A 568 24.10 -44.38 -15.74
N ASP A 569 24.46 -44.67 -16.99
CA ASP A 569 25.66 -45.45 -17.31
C ASP A 569 26.97 -44.77 -16.85
N ARG A 570 26.98 -43.42 -16.84
CA ARG A 570 28.14 -42.66 -16.29
C ARG A 570 28.29 -42.78 -14.78
N GLY A 571 27.25 -43.22 -14.06
CA GLY A 571 27.28 -43.36 -12.60
C GLY A 571 27.59 -42.08 -11.81
N GLY A 572 27.30 -40.91 -12.41
CA GLY A 572 27.64 -39.59 -11.89
C GLY A 572 26.69 -39.05 -10.84
N PHE A 573 26.55 -37.73 -10.79
CA PHE A 573 25.62 -37.05 -9.85
C PHE A 573 24.17 -37.36 -10.16
N TYR A 574 23.82 -37.45 -11.45
CA TYR A 574 22.46 -37.83 -11.88
C TYR A 574 22.07 -39.22 -11.37
N ALA A 575 22.93 -40.21 -11.54
CA ALA A 575 22.65 -41.58 -11.09
C ALA A 575 22.38 -41.63 -9.57
N LYS A 576 23.18 -40.91 -8.79
CA LYS A 576 22.99 -40.81 -7.33
C LYS A 576 21.66 -40.14 -6.96
N LEU A 577 21.31 -39.05 -7.67
CA LEU A 577 20.06 -38.31 -7.49
C LEU A 577 18.86 -39.22 -7.82
N TYR A 578 18.96 -39.96 -8.94
CA TYR A 578 17.96 -40.92 -9.37
C TYR A 578 17.73 -42.03 -8.33
N GLU A 579 18.81 -42.66 -7.85
CA GLU A 579 18.73 -43.67 -6.82
C GLU A 579 18.11 -43.15 -5.53
N SER A 580 18.42 -41.92 -5.14
CA SER A 580 17.89 -41.32 -3.90
C SER A 580 16.42 -40.95 -3.98
N GLN A 581 15.93 -40.54 -5.14
CA GLN A 581 14.59 -40.00 -5.32
C GLN A 581 13.60 -41.03 -5.92
N PHE A 582 14.06 -41.91 -6.80
CA PHE A 582 13.19 -42.74 -7.64
C PHE A 582 13.45 -44.24 -7.53
N ALA A 583 14.58 -44.74 -7.05
CA ALA A 583 14.87 -46.17 -6.96
C ALA A 583 14.25 -46.85 -5.74
N LYS A 584 13.58 -46.13 -4.85
CA LYS A 584 12.84 -46.65 -3.68
C LYS A 584 11.32 -46.68 -3.83
N ALA A 585 10.79 -46.42 -5.02
CA ALA A 585 9.36 -46.45 -5.33
C ALA A 585 8.95 -47.76 -5.99
#